data_7d077437372313bb80077197fa51bbaa
#
_entry.id   7d077437372313bb80077197fa51bbaa
#
_cell.length_a   1.000
_cell.length_b   1.000
_cell.length_c   1.000
_cell.angle_alpha   90.00
_cell.angle_beta   90.00
_cell.angle_gamma   90.00
#
_symmetry.space_group_name_H-M   'P 1'
#
loop_
_entity.id
_entity.type
_entity.pdbx_description
1 polymer ?
#
loop_
_entity_poly.entity_id
_entity_poly.type
_entity_poly.pdbx_seq_one_letter_code
_entity_poly.pdbx_strand_id
1 'polypeptide(L)'
;MALIKKFRIKSFKKIKSIIEFENVTLAYGNRVILDNISFKINEGQIFGMLGPNGVGKSTIFNLITGLITPKFGKIKIDGEDVSDYPIYLRTKKFKVGYVPQYGGFFNDLTLHDNLKAISEIVIEDKNVRQEKIDYLLAKFELENVKNIKAKFLSGGQKKKLVISLSLLSDPKVLLLDECFAALDVLTIKMLQEIIVNLQQEDQITICICDHQARDLLACVDVAMILSNCKVVA
;
A
#
# COMPACT_ATOMS: atom_id res chain seq x y z
N MET A 1 33.55 -25.25 -33.31
CA MET A 1 33.64 -25.15 -31.82
C MET A 1 32.49 -24.25 -31.31
N ALA A 2 31.46 -24.87 -30.79
CA ALA A 2 30.20 -24.19 -30.44
C ALA A 2 30.33 -23.58 -29.05
N LEU A 3 30.05 -22.28 -28.94
CA LEU A 3 29.91 -21.56 -27.65
C LEU A 3 28.62 -22.01 -26.95
N ILE A 4 28.76 -22.86 -25.94
CA ILE A 4 27.69 -23.20 -25.01
C ILE A 4 27.58 -21.99 -24.04
N LYS A 5 26.59 -21.11 -24.26
CA LYS A 5 26.19 -20.10 -23.26
C LYS A 5 25.72 -20.84 -22.00
N LYS A 6 26.49 -20.77 -20.92
CA LYS A 6 26.08 -21.20 -19.58
C LYS A 6 24.86 -20.37 -19.16
N PHE A 7 23.67 -20.93 -19.25
CA PHE A 7 22.51 -20.42 -18.53
C PHE A 7 22.76 -20.57 -17.04
N ARG A 8 23.03 -19.45 -16.39
CA ARG A 8 23.11 -19.39 -14.93
C ARG A 8 21.65 -19.55 -14.43
N ILE A 9 21.32 -20.75 -13.96
CA ILE A 9 20.07 -21.00 -13.24
C ILE A 9 20.12 -20.10 -12.01
N LYS A 10 19.34 -19.00 -12.01
CA LYS A 10 19.11 -18.23 -10.78
C LYS A 10 18.52 -19.22 -9.78
N SER A 11 19.16 -19.39 -8.64
CA SER A 11 18.64 -20.17 -7.53
C SER A 11 17.19 -19.69 -7.28
N PHE A 12 16.23 -20.60 -7.28
CA PHE A 12 14.86 -20.30 -6.90
C PHE A 12 14.88 -19.82 -5.45
N LYS A 13 14.90 -18.49 -5.23
CA LYS A 13 14.62 -17.91 -3.92
C LYS A 13 13.23 -18.42 -3.53
N LYS A 14 13.11 -19.11 -2.41
CA LYS A 14 11.83 -19.57 -1.89
C LYS A 14 10.94 -18.31 -1.78
N ILE A 15 9.88 -18.25 -2.56
CA ILE A 15 8.95 -17.10 -2.55
C ILE A 15 8.35 -17.04 -1.14
N LYS A 16 8.65 -15.96 -0.40
CA LYS A 16 8.15 -15.76 0.95
C LYS A 16 6.85 -14.99 0.89
N SER A 17 5.82 -15.53 1.51
CA SER A 17 4.57 -14.80 1.71
C SER A 17 4.73 -13.78 2.83
N ILE A 18 4.32 -12.53 2.58
CA ILE A 18 4.34 -11.45 3.57
C ILE A 18 2.97 -11.27 4.23
N ILE A 19 1.88 -11.48 3.47
CA ILE A 19 0.51 -11.45 3.98
C ILE A 19 -0.20 -12.74 3.57
N GLU A 20 -0.92 -13.36 4.49
CA GLU A 20 -1.73 -14.54 4.24
C GLU A 20 -3.11 -14.38 4.88
N PHE A 21 -4.15 -14.68 4.12
CA PHE A 21 -5.53 -14.86 4.58
C PHE A 21 -5.86 -16.34 4.52
N GLU A 22 -6.33 -16.90 5.64
CA GLU A 22 -6.70 -18.30 5.76
C GLU A 22 -8.16 -18.40 6.19
N ASN A 23 -9.04 -18.75 5.26
CA ASN A 23 -10.48 -18.97 5.47
C ASN A 23 -11.17 -17.79 6.19
N VAL A 24 -10.80 -16.56 5.84
CA VAL A 24 -11.29 -15.36 6.51
C VAL A 24 -12.73 -15.07 6.13
N THR A 25 -13.57 -14.92 7.15
CA THR A 25 -14.97 -14.51 7.02
C THR A 25 -15.24 -13.28 7.87
N LEU A 26 -15.92 -12.30 7.29
CA LEU A 26 -16.39 -11.11 7.98
C LEU A 26 -17.87 -10.88 7.69
N ALA A 27 -18.65 -10.59 8.72
CA ALA A 27 -20.06 -10.25 8.60
C ALA A 27 -20.46 -9.20 9.65
N TYR A 28 -21.36 -8.30 9.28
CA TYR A 28 -22.02 -7.37 10.18
C TYR A 28 -23.50 -7.78 10.33
N GLY A 29 -23.86 -8.29 11.49
CA GLY A 29 -25.17 -8.92 11.68
C GLY A 29 -25.35 -10.08 10.71
N ASN A 30 -26.40 -10.03 9.89
CA ASN A 30 -26.71 -11.04 8.86
C ASN A 30 -26.06 -10.75 7.50
N ARG A 31 -25.40 -9.61 7.33
CA ARG A 31 -24.76 -9.23 6.06
C ARG A 31 -23.33 -9.72 6.01
N VAL A 32 -23.07 -10.72 5.17
CA VAL A 32 -21.72 -11.21 4.88
C VAL A 32 -21.02 -10.18 3.96
N ILE A 33 -19.80 -9.79 4.31
CA ILE A 33 -18.94 -8.88 3.53
C ILE A 33 -17.83 -9.67 2.83
N LEU A 34 -17.23 -10.64 3.55
CA LEU A 34 -16.23 -11.55 3.02
C LEU A 34 -16.61 -12.97 3.46
N ASP A 35 -16.63 -13.92 2.54
CA ASP A 35 -17.06 -15.27 2.76
C ASP A 35 -15.92 -16.27 2.48
N ASN A 36 -15.28 -16.76 3.54
CA ASN A 36 -14.26 -17.81 3.50
C ASN A 36 -13.15 -17.53 2.46
N ILE A 37 -12.58 -16.31 2.48
CA ILE A 37 -11.55 -15.93 1.53
C ILE A 37 -10.17 -16.41 1.99
N SER A 38 -9.38 -16.92 1.04
CA SER A 38 -7.99 -17.32 1.26
C SER A 38 -7.13 -16.87 0.08
N PHE A 39 -6.03 -16.17 0.38
CA PHE A 39 -5.04 -15.74 -0.61
C PHE A 39 -3.72 -15.41 0.07
N LYS A 40 -2.67 -15.23 -0.73
CA LYS A 40 -1.33 -14.84 -0.26
C LYS A 40 -0.78 -13.71 -1.11
N ILE A 41 0.00 -12.84 -0.46
CA ILE A 41 0.77 -11.78 -1.09
C ILE A 41 2.23 -12.04 -0.79
N ASN A 42 3.07 -12.07 -1.83
CA ASN A 42 4.47 -12.37 -1.68
C ASN A 42 5.28 -11.09 -1.41
N GLU A 43 6.40 -11.24 -0.70
CA GLU A 43 7.32 -10.16 -0.41
C GLU A 43 7.90 -9.55 -1.70
N GLY A 44 7.92 -8.22 -1.79
CA GLY A 44 8.41 -7.49 -2.97
C GLY A 44 7.50 -7.54 -4.19
N GLN A 45 6.22 -7.90 -4.04
CA GLN A 45 5.23 -8.00 -5.12
C GLN A 45 4.33 -6.74 -5.15
N ILE A 46 3.91 -6.32 -6.34
CA ILE A 46 2.78 -5.41 -6.51
C ILE A 46 1.53 -6.26 -6.73
N PHE A 47 0.64 -6.28 -5.73
CA PHE A 47 -0.58 -7.07 -5.71
C PHE A 47 -1.80 -6.18 -5.91
N GLY A 48 -2.60 -6.47 -6.91
CA GLY A 48 -3.83 -5.75 -7.23
C GLY A 48 -5.09 -6.45 -6.75
N MET A 49 -6.07 -5.70 -6.25
CA MET A 49 -7.42 -6.19 -5.95
C MET A 49 -8.43 -5.47 -6.81
N LEU A 50 -9.11 -6.21 -7.66
CA LEU A 50 -10.18 -5.76 -8.55
C LEU A 50 -11.55 -6.20 -8.03
N GLY A 51 -12.56 -5.39 -8.31
CA GLY A 51 -13.95 -5.72 -8.02
C GLY A 51 -14.81 -4.47 -7.94
N PRO A 52 -16.13 -4.60 -8.03
CA PRO A 52 -17.05 -3.46 -7.96
C PRO A 52 -16.97 -2.75 -6.60
N ASN A 53 -17.50 -1.52 -6.56
CA ASN A 53 -17.58 -0.78 -5.31
C ASN A 53 -18.47 -1.51 -4.29
N GLY A 54 -18.03 -1.52 -3.01
CA GLY A 54 -18.76 -2.20 -1.94
C GLY A 54 -18.57 -3.71 -1.86
N VAL A 55 -17.71 -4.33 -2.70
CA VAL A 55 -17.47 -5.78 -2.69
C VAL A 55 -16.58 -6.25 -1.53
N GLY A 56 -15.94 -5.34 -0.80
CA GLY A 56 -15.09 -5.66 0.36
C GLY A 56 -13.59 -5.37 0.18
N LYS A 57 -13.15 -4.68 -0.89
CA LYS A 57 -11.73 -4.35 -1.11
C LYS A 57 -11.11 -3.56 0.06
N SER A 58 -11.67 -2.40 0.39
CA SER A 58 -11.20 -1.59 1.53
C SER A 58 -11.38 -2.31 2.87
N THR A 59 -12.36 -3.24 2.95
CA THR A 59 -12.53 -4.11 4.11
C THR A 59 -11.33 -5.04 4.31
N ILE A 60 -10.75 -5.58 3.23
CA ILE A 60 -9.52 -6.37 3.30
C ILE A 60 -8.36 -5.51 3.84
N PHE A 61 -8.23 -4.27 3.39
CA PHE A 61 -7.22 -3.35 3.93
C PHE A 61 -7.45 -3.04 5.42
N ASN A 62 -8.69 -2.84 5.83
CA ASN A 62 -9.02 -2.66 7.24
C ASN A 62 -8.69 -3.90 8.09
N LEU A 63 -8.85 -5.10 7.53
CA LEU A 63 -8.42 -6.35 8.16
C LEU A 63 -6.89 -6.47 8.22
N ILE A 64 -6.15 -6.07 7.18
CA ILE A 64 -4.67 -6.07 7.18
C ILE A 64 -4.13 -5.05 8.18
N THR A 65 -4.70 -3.85 8.23
CA THR A 65 -4.26 -2.80 9.18
C THR A 65 -4.66 -3.09 10.63
N GLY A 66 -5.63 -3.97 10.88
CA GLY A 66 -6.16 -4.26 12.22
C GLY A 66 -7.16 -3.22 12.72
N LEU A 67 -7.73 -2.42 11.82
CA LEU A 67 -8.84 -1.53 12.13
C LEU A 67 -10.12 -2.31 12.46
N ILE A 68 -10.26 -3.48 11.85
CA ILE A 68 -11.32 -4.45 12.14
C ILE A 68 -10.70 -5.85 12.30
N THR A 69 -11.39 -6.73 13.04
CA THR A 69 -11.00 -8.14 13.24
C THR A 69 -11.90 -9.06 12.43
N PRO A 70 -11.38 -10.19 11.92
CA PRO A 70 -12.20 -11.18 11.22
C PRO A 70 -13.16 -11.89 12.21
N LYS A 71 -14.31 -12.34 11.72
CA LYS A 71 -15.24 -13.17 12.52
C LYS A 71 -14.74 -14.61 12.62
N PHE A 72 -14.16 -15.11 11.52
CA PHE A 72 -13.55 -16.45 11.43
C PHE A 72 -12.32 -16.37 10.52
N GLY A 73 -11.46 -17.40 10.67
CA GLY A 73 -10.22 -17.49 9.89
C GLY A 73 -9.05 -16.75 10.53
N LYS A 74 -7.94 -16.68 9.80
CA LYS A 74 -6.70 -16.08 10.30
C LYS A 74 -6.09 -15.15 9.28
N ILE A 75 -5.43 -14.10 9.80
CA ILE A 75 -4.62 -13.19 9.01
C ILE A 75 -3.19 -13.28 9.54
N LYS A 76 -2.25 -13.59 8.66
CA LYS A 76 -0.84 -13.63 9.03
C LYS A 76 -0.07 -12.53 8.30
N ILE A 77 0.86 -11.91 9.01
CA ILE A 77 1.84 -10.98 8.45
C ILE A 77 3.22 -11.47 8.85
N ASP A 78 4.09 -11.66 7.87
CA ASP A 78 5.44 -12.21 8.04
C ASP A 78 5.44 -13.57 8.79
N GLY A 79 4.40 -14.40 8.52
CA GLY A 79 4.20 -15.72 9.11
C GLY A 79 3.56 -15.73 10.50
N GLU A 80 3.39 -14.59 11.14
CA GLU A 80 2.76 -14.47 12.48
C GLU A 80 1.26 -14.20 12.36
N ASP A 81 0.44 -14.91 13.15
CA ASP A 81 -1.00 -14.66 13.25
C ASP A 81 -1.26 -13.33 13.95
N VAL A 82 -1.81 -12.39 13.21
CA VAL A 82 -2.08 -11.02 13.68
C VAL A 82 -3.57 -10.73 13.82
N SER A 83 -4.43 -11.73 13.73
CA SER A 83 -5.89 -11.56 13.66
C SER A 83 -6.43 -10.63 14.75
N ASP A 84 -5.91 -10.76 15.98
CA ASP A 84 -6.31 -9.96 17.14
C ASP A 84 -5.36 -8.78 17.45
N TYR A 85 -4.34 -8.53 16.60
CA TYR A 85 -3.39 -7.46 16.86
C TYR A 85 -4.00 -6.08 16.51
N PRO A 86 -3.90 -5.11 17.41
CA PRO A 86 -4.38 -3.76 17.14
C PRO A 86 -3.50 -3.06 16.10
N ILE A 87 -4.05 -2.02 15.48
CA ILE A 87 -3.43 -1.25 14.39
C ILE A 87 -2.00 -0.78 14.72
N TYR A 88 -1.74 -0.29 15.92
CA TYR A 88 -0.42 0.25 16.30
C TYR A 88 0.67 -0.82 16.32
N LEU A 89 0.34 -2.08 16.65
CA LEU A 89 1.29 -3.19 16.57
C LEU A 89 1.59 -3.56 15.12
N ARG A 90 0.57 -3.57 14.25
CA ARG A 90 0.75 -3.90 12.83
C ARG A 90 1.57 -2.84 12.11
N THR A 91 1.35 -1.56 12.41
CA THR A 91 2.14 -0.48 11.82
C THR A 91 3.57 -0.45 12.36
N LYS A 92 3.79 -0.59 13.68
CA LYS A 92 5.11 -0.49 14.29
C LYS A 92 5.96 -1.75 14.09
N LYS A 93 5.41 -2.95 14.36
CA LYS A 93 6.15 -4.23 14.31
C LYS A 93 6.30 -4.75 12.88
N PHE A 94 5.22 -4.74 12.10
CA PHE A 94 5.21 -5.31 10.75
C PHE A 94 5.40 -4.28 9.64
N LYS A 95 5.53 -3.00 10.02
CA LYS A 95 5.80 -1.92 9.06
C LYS A 95 4.75 -1.85 7.94
N VAL A 96 3.46 -1.92 8.31
CA VAL A 96 2.35 -1.74 7.38
C VAL A 96 2.01 -0.26 7.28
N GLY A 97 2.17 0.32 6.09
CA GLY A 97 1.72 1.66 5.73
C GLY A 97 0.39 1.64 5.01
N TYR A 98 -0.41 2.68 5.14
CA TYR A 98 -1.71 2.80 4.49
C TYR A 98 -1.94 4.18 3.90
N VAL A 99 -2.29 4.23 2.64
CA VAL A 99 -2.68 5.42 1.88
C VAL A 99 -4.19 5.34 1.62
N PRO A 100 -5.00 6.16 2.28
CA PRO A 100 -6.45 6.17 2.10
C PRO A 100 -6.86 6.76 0.76
N GLN A 101 -8.09 6.45 0.33
CA GLN A 101 -8.71 7.02 -0.87
C GLN A 101 -8.77 8.55 -0.80
N TYR A 102 -9.17 9.08 0.35
CA TYR A 102 -9.32 10.52 0.62
C TYR A 102 -8.58 10.93 1.89
N GLY A 103 -8.11 12.18 1.91
CA GLY A 103 -7.45 12.76 3.08
C GLY A 103 -6.05 12.20 3.32
N GLY A 104 -5.74 11.89 4.57
CA GLY A 104 -4.42 11.43 5.00
C GLY A 104 -3.41 12.55 5.22
N PHE A 105 -3.83 13.81 5.20
CA PHE A 105 -2.98 14.99 5.45
C PHE A 105 -3.79 16.13 6.09
N PHE A 106 -3.11 17.09 6.66
CA PHE A 106 -3.69 18.30 7.27
C PHE A 106 -3.82 19.40 6.22
N ASN A 107 -5.05 19.77 5.89
CA ASN A 107 -5.39 20.70 4.81
C ASN A 107 -4.75 22.11 4.97
N ASP A 108 -4.70 22.62 6.19
CA ASP A 108 -4.25 23.98 6.50
C ASP A 108 -2.74 24.09 6.81
N LEU A 109 -2.05 22.96 6.93
CA LEU A 109 -0.59 22.92 6.99
C LEU A 109 0.02 22.96 5.59
N THR A 110 1.24 23.48 5.48
CA THR A 110 2.01 23.38 4.25
C THR A 110 2.37 21.91 3.96
N LEU A 111 2.79 21.61 2.75
CA LEU A 111 3.29 20.28 2.41
C LEU A 111 4.46 19.88 3.34
N HIS A 112 5.42 20.77 3.55
CA HIS A 112 6.55 20.54 4.46
C HIS A 112 6.09 20.34 5.91
N ASP A 113 5.15 21.15 6.41
CA ASP A 113 4.67 21.02 7.80
C ASP A 113 3.90 19.72 8.00
N ASN A 114 3.20 19.20 6.97
CA ASN A 114 2.60 17.88 7.00
C ASN A 114 3.66 16.79 7.22
N LEU A 115 4.73 16.80 6.39
CA LEU A 115 5.84 15.86 6.54
C LEU A 115 6.50 15.97 7.92
N LYS A 116 6.74 17.21 8.38
CA LYS A 116 7.33 17.47 9.70
C LYS A 116 6.46 16.92 10.82
N ALA A 117 5.16 17.24 10.84
CA ALA A 117 4.25 16.80 11.90
C ALA A 117 4.19 15.27 12.04
N ILE A 118 4.11 14.54 10.92
CA ILE A 118 4.09 13.06 10.97
C ILE A 118 5.46 12.50 11.30
N SER A 119 6.56 13.08 10.79
CA SER A 119 7.90 12.61 11.10
C SER A 119 8.23 12.73 12.60
N GLU A 120 7.71 13.75 13.29
CA GLU A 120 7.88 13.93 14.75
C GLU A 120 7.23 12.80 15.56
N ILE A 121 6.19 12.17 15.01
CA ILE A 121 5.51 11.03 15.65
C ILE A 121 6.25 9.70 15.41
N VAL A 122 6.84 9.52 14.21
CA VAL A 122 7.35 8.21 13.78
C VAL A 122 8.86 8.07 13.83
N ILE A 123 9.62 9.19 13.89
CA ILE A 123 11.08 9.23 13.93
C ILE A 123 11.56 10.02 15.14
N GLU A 124 12.30 9.40 16.05
CA GLU A 124 12.77 10.03 17.29
C GLU A 124 13.89 11.04 17.05
N ASP A 125 14.88 10.70 16.21
CA ASP A 125 16.04 11.56 15.95
C ASP A 125 15.70 12.70 14.99
N LYS A 126 16.04 13.93 15.40
CA LYS A 126 15.75 15.15 14.65
C LYS A 126 16.52 15.25 13.32
N ASN A 127 17.76 14.77 13.28
CA ASN A 127 18.58 14.85 12.07
C ASN A 127 18.06 13.84 11.05
N VAL A 128 17.77 12.61 11.50
CA VAL A 128 17.16 11.57 10.66
C VAL A 128 15.81 12.03 10.10
N ARG A 129 15.00 12.76 10.88
CA ARG A 129 13.74 13.36 10.38
C ARG A 129 13.98 14.32 9.23
N GLN A 130 14.93 15.25 9.40
CA GLN A 130 15.21 16.24 8.36
C GLN A 130 15.74 15.59 7.09
N GLU A 131 16.71 14.69 7.21
CA GLU A 131 17.24 13.93 6.07
C GLU A 131 16.15 13.15 5.33
N LYS A 132 15.23 12.51 6.06
CA LYS A 132 14.12 11.77 5.47
C LYS A 132 13.12 12.68 4.77
N ILE A 133 12.81 13.85 5.34
CA ILE A 133 11.93 14.83 4.70
C ILE A 133 12.56 15.34 3.40
N ASP A 134 13.83 15.74 3.43
CA ASP A 134 14.54 16.26 2.27
C ASP A 134 14.64 15.19 1.16
N TYR A 135 14.94 13.95 1.54
CA TYR A 135 14.92 12.81 0.62
C TYR A 135 13.55 12.61 -0.06
N LEU A 136 12.45 12.65 0.71
CA LEU A 136 11.11 12.45 0.17
C LEU A 136 10.67 13.64 -0.71
N LEU A 137 11.02 14.87 -0.33
CA LEU A 137 10.76 16.04 -1.17
C LEU A 137 11.45 15.91 -2.54
N ALA A 138 12.72 15.52 -2.54
CA ALA A 138 13.49 15.31 -3.77
C ALA A 138 12.94 14.12 -4.58
N LYS A 139 12.74 12.95 -3.95
CA LYS A 139 12.25 11.72 -4.61
C LYS A 139 10.91 11.93 -5.32
N PHE A 140 10.02 12.74 -4.74
CA PHE A 140 8.69 13.01 -5.30
C PHE A 140 8.59 14.34 -6.06
N GLU A 141 9.70 15.07 -6.23
CA GLU A 141 9.76 16.38 -6.93
C GLU A 141 8.78 17.40 -6.32
N LEU A 142 8.80 17.51 -4.99
CA LEU A 142 7.89 18.36 -4.22
C LEU A 142 8.55 19.62 -3.65
N GLU A 143 9.86 19.84 -3.87
CA GLU A 143 10.59 20.98 -3.30
C GLU A 143 9.97 22.34 -3.69
N ASN A 144 9.55 22.48 -4.94
CA ASN A 144 8.99 23.73 -5.45
C ASN A 144 7.63 24.10 -4.83
N VAL A 145 6.94 23.12 -4.23
CA VAL A 145 5.61 23.28 -3.65
C VAL A 145 5.59 23.05 -2.13
N LYS A 146 6.74 22.85 -1.50
CA LYS A 146 6.85 22.50 -0.08
C LYS A 146 6.20 23.51 0.86
N ASN A 147 6.17 24.79 0.48
CA ASN A 147 5.59 25.89 1.30
C ASN A 147 4.10 26.16 0.96
N ILE A 148 3.51 25.41 0.05
CA ILE A 148 2.09 25.54 -0.32
C ILE A 148 1.24 24.76 0.67
N LYS A 149 0.15 25.34 1.16
CA LYS A 149 -0.82 24.61 2.00
C LYS A 149 -1.43 23.44 1.22
N ALA A 150 -1.56 22.30 1.88
CA ALA A 150 -1.99 21.06 1.25
C ALA A 150 -3.34 21.16 0.52
N LYS A 151 -4.27 21.98 1.01
CA LYS A 151 -5.56 22.23 0.34
C LYS A 151 -5.42 22.82 -1.07
N PHE A 152 -4.34 23.56 -1.36
CA PHE A 152 -4.10 24.21 -2.65
C PHE A 152 -3.24 23.38 -3.61
N LEU A 153 -2.76 22.22 -3.19
CA LEU A 153 -2.02 21.30 -4.05
C LEU A 153 -2.93 20.70 -5.13
N SER A 154 -2.37 20.38 -6.30
CA SER A 154 -3.06 19.61 -7.33
C SER A 154 -3.37 18.19 -6.85
N GLY A 155 -4.26 17.46 -7.56
CA GLY A 155 -4.59 16.08 -7.24
C GLY A 155 -3.36 15.18 -7.17
N GLY A 156 -2.49 15.26 -8.17
CA GLY A 156 -1.23 14.51 -8.22
C GLY A 156 -0.27 14.88 -7.09
N GLN A 157 -0.12 16.17 -6.77
CA GLN A 157 0.71 16.62 -5.65
C GLN A 157 0.16 16.13 -4.30
N LYS A 158 -1.17 16.12 -4.11
CA LYS A 158 -1.80 15.53 -2.93
C LYS A 158 -1.53 14.03 -2.80
N LYS A 159 -1.60 13.28 -3.90
CA LYS A 159 -1.26 11.83 -3.89
C LYS A 159 0.22 11.62 -3.57
N LYS A 160 1.13 12.38 -4.19
CA LYS A 160 2.57 12.35 -3.83
C LYS A 160 2.79 12.65 -2.34
N LEU A 161 2.12 13.66 -1.78
CA LEU A 161 2.20 13.99 -0.35
C LEU A 161 1.76 12.81 0.54
N VAL A 162 0.58 12.22 0.30
CA VAL A 162 0.06 11.14 1.14
C VAL A 162 0.96 9.89 1.08
N ILE A 163 1.48 9.55 -0.11
CA ILE A 163 2.45 8.48 -0.26
C ILE A 163 3.73 8.81 0.53
N SER A 164 4.27 10.03 0.40
CA SER A 164 5.45 10.47 1.15
C SER A 164 5.24 10.37 2.67
N LEU A 165 4.07 10.76 3.18
CA LEU A 165 3.71 10.63 4.59
C LEU A 165 3.74 9.16 5.06
N SER A 166 3.23 8.26 4.23
CA SER A 166 3.24 6.81 4.53
C SER A 166 4.65 6.21 4.53
N LEU A 167 5.58 6.78 3.74
CA LEU A 167 6.97 6.33 3.66
C LEU A 167 7.86 6.82 4.81
N LEU A 168 7.41 7.75 5.64
CA LEU A 168 8.15 8.22 6.81
C LEU A 168 8.43 7.10 7.83
N SER A 169 7.58 6.09 7.89
CA SER A 169 7.71 4.95 8.80
C SER A 169 8.52 3.76 8.23
N ASP A 170 9.14 3.92 7.06
CA ASP A 170 9.84 2.85 6.33
C ASP A 170 9.02 1.56 6.22
N PRO A 171 7.87 1.60 5.54
CA PRO A 171 6.97 0.46 5.47
C PRO A 171 7.59 -0.68 4.65
N LYS A 172 7.37 -1.94 5.10
CA LYS A 172 7.63 -3.14 4.29
C LYS A 172 6.46 -3.48 3.38
N VAL A 173 5.26 -3.11 3.80
CA VAL A 173 4.01 -3.28 3.07
C VAL A 173 3.31 -1.94 2.97
N LEU A 174 2.93 -1.53 1.76
CA LEU A 174 2.18 -0.30 1.51
C LEU A 174 0.83 -0.64 0.88
N LEU A 175 -0.23 -0.23 1.54
CA LEU A 175 -1.61 -0.42 1.08
C LEU A 175 -2.10 0.88 0.42
N LEU A 176 -2.54 0.82 -0.83
CA LEU A 176 -3.03 1.97 -1.62
C LEU A 176 -4.51 1.78 -1.95
N ASP A 177 -5.37 2.55 -1.32
CA ASP A 177 -6.82 2.44 -1.48
C ASP A 177 -7.31 3.43 -2.54
N GLU A 178 -7.84 2.92 -3.67
CA GLU A 178 -8.35 3.67 -4.83
C GLU A 178 -7.44 4.84 -5.24
N CYS A 179 -6.15 4.55 -5.42
CA CYS A 179 -5.15 5.59 -5.65
C CYS A 179 -5.26 6.25 -7.04
N PHE A 180 -5.89 5.63 -8.03
CA PHE A 180 -6.08 6.17 -9.38
C PHE A 180 -7.41 6.92 -9.55
N ALA A 181 -8.32 6.85 -8.58
CA ALA A 181 -9.65 7.44 -8.69
C ALA A 181 -9.62 8.97 -8.90
N ALA A 182 -10.42 9.45 -9.85
CA ALA A 182 -10.63 10.88 -10.15
C ALA A 182 -9.34 11.64 -10.56
N LEU A 183 -8.38 10.96 -11.19
CA LEU A 183 -7.16 11.54 -11.71
C LEU A 183 -7.15 11.54 -13.24
N ASP A 184 -6.41 12.48 -13.81
CA ASP A 184 -6.13 12.51 -15.25
C ASP A 184 -5.10 11.44 -15.65
N VAL A 185 -5.06 11.13 -16.95
CA VAL A 185 -4.21 10.05 -17.50
C VAL A 185 -2.72 10.26 -17.22
N LEU A 186 -2.22 11.51 -17.22
CA LEU A 186 -0.81 11.81 -16.98
C LEU A 186 -0.46 11.57 -15.50
N THR A 187 -1.34 12.00 -14.61
CA THR A 187 -1.19 11.76 -13.17
C THR A 187 -1.24 10.27 -12.84
N ILE A 188 -2.12 9.48 -13.49
CA ILE A 188 -2.17 8.03 -13.32
C ILE A 188 -0.84 7.39 -13.75
N LYS A 189 -0.31 7.71 -14.92
CA LYS A 189 0.98 7.19 -15.39
C LYS A 189 2.12 7.52 -14.44
N MET A 190 2.19 8.77 -13.98
CA MET A 190 3.17 9.20 -12.98
C MET A 190 3.07 8.36 -11.69
N LEU A 191 1.86 8.09 -11.19
CA LEU A 191 1.67 7.26 -9.99
C LEU A 191 2.05 5.80 -10.23
N GLN A 192 1.75 5.23 -11.40
CA GLN A 192 2.19 3.90 -11.78
C GLN A 192 3.72 3.78 -11.75
N GLU A 193 4.44 4.77 -12.31
CA GLU A 193 5.91 4.82 -12.26
C GLU A 193 6.42 4.90 -10.82
N ILE A 194 5.82 5.76 -9.99
CA ILE A 194 6.17 5.86 -8.56
C ILE A 194 5.98 4.51 -7.86
N ILE A 195 4.85 3.83 -8.07
CA ILE A 195 4.53 2.53 -7.46
C ILE A 195 5.56 1.47 -7.87
N VAL A 196 5.89 1.40 -9.15
CA VAL A 196 6.88 0.45 -9.67
C VAL A 196 8.27 0.75 -9.09
N ASN A 197 8.67 2.02 -9.02
CA ASN A 197 9.96 2.41 -8.45
C ASN A 197 10.05 2.08 -6.94
N LEU A 198 9.00 2.31 -6.17
CA LEU A 198 8.94 1.93 -4.74
C LEU A 198 9.11 0.41 -4.55
N GLN A 199 8.55 -0.39 -5.44
CA GLN A 199 8.73 -1.85 -5.39
C GLN A 199 10.15 -2.26 -5.82
N GLN A 200 10.68 -1.69 -6.92
CA GLN A 200 11.95 -2.11 -7.48
C GLN A 200 13.17 -1.60 -6.70
N GLU A 201 13.14 -0.32 -6.30
CA GLU A 201 14.26 0.33 -5.64
C GLU A 201 14.23 0.15 -4.12
N ASP A 202 13.05 0.38 -3.50
CA ASP A 202 12.90 0.34 -2.05
C ASP A 202 12.46 -1.06 -1.55
N GLN A 203 12.20 -2.02 -2.45
CA GLN A 203 11.78 -3.40 -2.15
C GLN A 203 10.50 -3.48 -1.31
N ILE A 204 9.61 -2.48 -1.45
CA ILE A 204 8.34 -2.43 -0.72
C ILE A 204 7.34 -3.38 -1.39
N THR A 205 6.66 -4.20 -0.61
CA THR A 205 5.48 -4.93 -1.08
C THR A 205 4.31 -3.98 -1.18
N ILE A 206 3.66 -3.89 -2.33
CA ILE A 206 2.57 -2.94 -2.54
C ILE A 206 1.28 -3.68 -2.81
N CYS A 207 0.20 -3.29 -2.10
CA CYS A 207 -1.14 -3.79 -2.33
C CYS A 207 -2.01 -2.62 -2.80
N ILE A 208 -2.63 -2.76 -3.96
CA ILE A 208 -3.48 -1.72 -4.54
C ILE A 208 -4.89 -2.28 -4.65
N CYS A 209 -5.89 -1.57 -4.16
CA CYS A 209 -7.26 -1.84 -4.54
C CYS A 209 -7.81 -0.70 -5.39
N ASP A 210 -8.40 -1.04 -6.52
CA ASP A 210 -9.04 -0.08 -7.40
C ASP A 210 -10.19 -0.76 -8.18
N HIS A 211 -11.10 0.04 -8.72
CA HIS A 211 -12.15 -0.42 -9.62
C HIS A 211 -11.80 -0.17 -11.10
N GLN A 212 -10.76 0.61 -11.37
CA GLN A 212 -10.25 0.92 -12.72
C GLN A 212 -9.28 -0.18 -13.18
N ALA A 213 -9.84 -1.27 -13.72
CA ALA A 213 -9.07 -2.48 -14.06
C ALA A 213 -7.88 -2.18 -14.99
N ARG A 214 -8.07 -1.31 -16.01
CA ARG A 214 -7.03 -0.97 -16.98
C ARG A 214 -5.79 -0.37 -16.31
N ASP A 215 -6.01 0.59 -15.42
CA ASP A 215 -4.93 1.35 -14.81
C ASP A 215 -4.23 0.51 -13.74
N LEU A 216 -4.99 -0.29 -12.99
CA LEU A 216 -4.43 -1.23 -12.03
C LEU A 216 -3.56 -2.29 -12.71
N LEU A 217 -4.08 -2.97 -13.73
CA LEU A 217 -3.39 -4.06 -14.44
C LEU A 217 -2.11 -3.61 -15.16
N ALA A 218 -1.94 -2.31 -15.41
CA ALA A 218 -0.73 -1.77 -16.04
C ALA A 218 0.51 -1.77 -15.11
N CYS A 219 0.33 -1.92 -13.79
CA CYS A 219 1.45 -1.83 -12.84
C CYS A 219 1.53 -2.96 -11.81
N VAL A 220 0.62 -3.95 -11.84
CA VAL A 220 0.64 -5.05 -10.86
C VAL A 220 1.30 -6.31 -11.43
N ASP A 221 1.95 -7.09 -10.57
CA ASP A 221 2.49 -8.41 -10.92
C ASP A 221 1.42 -9.49 -10.89
N VAL A 222 0.48 -9.38 -9.95
CA VAL A 222 -0.64 -10.31 -9.75
C VAL A 222 -1.90 -9.53 -9.42
N ALA A 223 -3.03 -9.95 -9.98
CA ALA A 223 -4.33 -9.38 -9.67
C ALA A 223 -5.28 -10.44 -9.12
N MET A 224 -5.99 -10.09 -8.05
CA MET A 224 -7.07 -10.87 -7.45
C MET A 224 -8.40 -10.21 -7.78
N ILE A 225 -9.38 -11.00 -8.19
CA ILE A 225 -10.73 -10.51 -8.47
C ILE A 225 -11.67 -10.91 -7.36
N LEU A 226 -12.35 -9.90 -6.78
CA LEU A 226 -13.39 -10.06 -5.78
C LEU A 226 -14.76 -9.89 -6.41
N SER A 227 -15.65 -10.86 -6.19
CA SER A 227 -17.05 -10.80 -6.60
C SER A 227 -17.92 -11.58 -5.61
N ASN A 228 -19.11 -11.07 -5.30
CA ASN A 228 -20.06 -11.74 -4.42
C ASN A 228 -19.43 -12.21 -3.10
N CYS A 229 -18.68 -11.32 -2.43
CA CYS A 229 -17.99 -11.59 -1.15
C CYS A 229 -16.88 -12.66 -1.21
N LYS A 230 -16.48 -13.14 -2.40
CA LYS A 230 -15.51 -14.22 -2.61
C LYS A 230 -14.38 -13.80 -3.54
N VAL A 231 -13.26 -14.50 -3.44
CA VAL A 231 -12.20 -14.47 -4.43
C VAL A 231 -12.63 -15.40 -5.58
N VAL A 232 -12.63 -14.88 -6.82
CA VAL A 232 -13.05 -15.63 -8.01
C VAL A 232 -11.92 -15.88 -9.01
N ALA A 233 -10.85 -15.10 -8.94
CA ALA A 233 -9.62 -15.31 -9.73
C ALA A 233 -8.44 -14.59 -9.08
#